data_4158f9b14c7ee7114caa4f0a8dd771bc
#
_entry.id   4158f9b14c7ee7114caa4f0a8dd771bc
#
_cell.length_a   1.000
_cell.length_b   1.000
_cell.length_c   1.000
_cell.angle_alpha   90.00
_cell.angle_beta   90.00
_cell.angle_gamma   90.00
#
_symmetry.space_group_name_H-M   'P 1'
#
loop_
_entity.id
_entity.type
_entity.pdbx_description
1 polymer ?
#
loop_
_entity_poly.entity_id
_entity_poly.type
_entity_poly.pdbx_seq_one_letter_code
_entity_poly.pdbx_strand_id
1 'polypeptide(L)'
;MSIFSETAKSILELGKTIKNVTQDYAGIAKLTYDIKKLENDIEKNQTEIGKYVMGKITAGEKNLSLEDEKISEHIKIINELNDSIKSKRDEIEVLRKKPVD
;
A
#
# COMPACT_ATOMS: atom_id res chain seq x y z
N MET A 1 -10.80 20.94 6.29
CA MET A 1 -10.75 19.65 6.97
C MET A 1 -9.99 18.64 6.13
N SER A 2 -9.11 17.87 6.72
CA SER A 2 -8.36 16.88 5.95
C SER A 2 -9.24 15.66 5.63
N ILE A 3 -9.00 15.05 4.49
CA ILE A 3 -9.69 13.81 4.08
C ILE A 3 -9.49 12.72 5.13
N PHE A 4 -8.32 12.69 5.74
CA PHE A 4 -7.99 11.73 6.78
C PHE A 4 -8.92 11.85 8.00
N SER A 5 -9.21 13.07 8.45
CA SER A 5 -10.12 13.31 9.57
C SER A 5 -11.54 12.85 9.26
N GLU A 6 -12.01 13.12 8.05
CA GLU A 6 -13.33 12.69 7.63
C GLU A 6 -13.47 11.18 7.58
N THR A 7 -12.44 10.50 7.08
CA THR A 7 -12.42 9.04 7.02
C THR A 7 -12.44 8.44 8.43
N ALA A 8 -11.63 8.95 9.34
CA ALA A 8 -11.60 8.48 10.71
C ALA A 8 -12.93 8.70 11.42
N LYS A 9 -13.54 9.87 11.22
CA LYS A 9 -14.84 10.21 11.79
C LYS A 9 -15.94 9.29 11.25
N SER A 10 -15.94 9.01 9.97
CA SER A 10 -16.91 8.12 9.35
C SER A 10 -16.81 6.71 9.93
N ILE A 11 -15.60 6.20 10.11
CA ILE A 11 -15.37 4.89 10.71
C ILE A 11 -15.91 4.85 12.14
N LEU A 12 -15.64 5.89 12.93
CA LEU A 12 -16.12 5.98 14.30
C LEU A 12 -17.64 6.04 14.38
N GLU A 13 -18.27 6.82 13.52
CA GLU A 13 -19.72 6.92 13.47
C GLU A 13 -20.38 5.60 13.11
N LEU A 14 -19.82 4.90 12.12
CA LEU A 14 -20.29 3.57 11.74
C LEU A 14 -20.16 2.59 12.89
N GLY A 15 -19.05 2.64 13.62
CA GLY A 15 -18.81 1.79 14.77
C GLY A 15 -19.79 2.03 15.90
N LYS A 16 -20.25 3.27 16.07
CA LYS A 16 -21.29 3.60 17.06
C LYS A 16 -22.68 3.12 16.63
N THR A 17 -22.97 3.16 15.34
CA THR A 17 -24.26 2.78 14.82
C THR A 17 -24.44 1.27 14.76
N ILE A 18 -23.36 0.54 14.44
CA ILE A 18 -23.40 -0.89 14.20
C ILE A 18 -22.46 -1.59 15.18
N LYS A 19 -22.96 -1.86 16.35
CA LYS A 19 -22.15 -2.41 17.46
C LYS A 19 -21.48 -3.74 17.11
N ASN A 20 -22.13 -4.57 16.32
CA ASN A 20 -21.66 -5.92 16.05
C ASN A 20 -20.56 -5.97 14.98
N VAL A 21 -20.31 -4.86 14.28
CA VAL A 21 -19.26 -4.80 13.25
C VAL A 21 -18.11 -3.88 13.63
N THR A 22 -18.05 -3.44 14.89
CA THR A 22 -16.98 -2.55 15.37
C THR A 22 -15.60 -3.17 15.15
N GLN A 23 -15.46 -4.46 15.38
CA GLN A 23 -14.20 -5.16 15.17
C GLN A 23 -13.83 -5.23 13.68
N ASP A 24 -14.82 -5.41 12.82
CA ASP A 24 -14.58 -5.44 11.38
C ASP A 24 -14.12 -4.08 10.87
N TYR A 25 -14.70 -3.00 11.38
CA TYR A 25 -14.26 -1.66 11.02
C TYR A 25 -12.86 -1.35 11.55
N ALA A 26 -12.53 -1.82 12.75
CA ALA A 26 -11.17 -1.70 13.27
C ALA A 26 -10.18 -2.47 12.41
N GLY A 27 -10.57 -3.66 11.95
CA GLY A 27 -9.78 -4.46 11.03
C GLY A 27 -9.57 -3.76 9.70
N ILE A 28 -10.62 -3.17 9.14
CA ILE A 28 -10.54 -2.40 7.90
C ILE A 28 -9.62 -1.20 8.07
N ALA A 29 -9.74 -0.47 9.18
CA ALA A 29 -8.89 0.68 9.44
C ALA A 29 -7.42 0.28 9.53
N LYS A 30 -7.12 -0.81 10.20
CA LYS A 30 -5.76 -1.32 10.30
C LYS A 30 -5.22 -1.73 8.92
N LEU A 31 -6.01 -2.45 8.15
CA LEU A 31 -5.61 -2.88 6.80
C LEU A 31 -5.37 -1.68 5.89
N THR A 32 -6.23 -0.66 5.99
CA THR A 32 -6.07 0.58 5.22
C THR A 32 -4.77 1.29 5.58
N TYR A 33 -4.45 1.35 6.86
CA TYR A 33 -3.19 1.92 7.33
C TYR A 33 -1.99 1.12 6.80
N ASP A 34 -2.06 -0.21 6.87
CA ASP A 34 -1.00 -1.08 6.38
C ASP A 34 -0.79 -0.91 4.87
N ILE A 35 -1.89 -0.78 4.11
CA ILE A 35 -1.81 -0.52 2.67
C ILE A 35 -1.09 0.80 2.40
N LYS A 36 -1.44 1.85 3.14
CA LYS A 36 -0.81 3.15 2.98
C LYS A 36 0.69 3.07 3.23
N LYS A 37 1.08 2.33 4.24
CA LYS A 37 2.50 2.13 4.57
C LYS A 37 3.23 1.39 3.45
N LEU A 38 2.59 0.36 2.88
CA LEU A 38 3.16 -0.39 1.75
C LEU A 38 3.27 0.47 0.50
N GLU A 39 2.28 1.33 0.24
CA GLU A 39 2.34 2.28 -0.88
C GLU A 39 3.52 3.24 -0.72
N ASN A 40 3.77 3.71 0.50
CA ASN A 40 4.93 4.55 0.78
C ASN A 40 6.25 3.81 0.54
N ASP A 41 6.30 2.53 0.89
CA ASP A 41 7.48 1.69 0.64
C ASP A 41 7.71 1.50 -0.85
N ILE A 42 6.66 1.32 -1.63
CA ILE A 42 6.75 1.25 -3.11
C ILE A 42 7.33 2.56 -3.65
N GLU A 43 6.83 3.70 -3.18
CA GLU A 43 7.31 5.00 -3.62
C GLU A 43 8.80 5.18 -3.31
N LYS A 44 9.24 4.75 -2.14
CA LYS A 44 10.67 4.78 -1.78
C LYS A 44 11.50 3.94 -2.73
N ASN A 45 11.02 2.73 -3.04
CA ASN A 45 11.74 1.85 -3.96
C ASN A 45 11.79 2.42 -5.37
N GLN A 46 10.71 3.04 -5.83
CA GLN A 46 10.70 3.72 -7.12
C GLN A 46 11.69 4.88 -7.16
N THR A 47 11.77 5.64 -6.08
CA THR A 47 12.73 6.74 -5.96
C THR A 47 14.16 6.21 -5.99
N GLU A 48 14.44 5.12 -5.29
CA GLU A 48 15.75 4.49 -5.26
C GLU A 48 16.18 4.00 -6.65
N ILE A 49 15.27 3.33 -7.36
CA ILE A 49 15.52 2.89 -8.74
C ILE A 49 15.80 4.10 -9.63
N GLY A 50 14.98 5.15 -9.50
CA GLY A 50 15.15 6.36 -10.30
C GLY A 50 16.52 6.99 -10.09
N LYS A 51 16.95 7.11 -8.85
CA LYS A 51 18.28 7.66 -8.53
C LYS A 51 19.39 6.80 -9.08
N TYR A 52 19.26 5.49 -8.97
CA TYR A 52 20.25 4.55 -9.47
C TYR A 52 20.38 4.63 -10.99
N VAL A 53 19.26 4.64 -11.70
CA VAL A 53 19.22 4.73 -13.16
C VAL A 53 19.81 6.07 -13.62
N MET A 54 19.42 7.16 -12.98
CA MET A 54 19.94 8.49 -13.31
C MET A 54 21.45 8.58 -13.05
N GLY A 55 21.91 7.96 -11.97
CA GLY A 55 23.34 7.90 -11.68
C GLY A 55 24.12 7.18 -12.76
N LYS A 56 23.59 6.07 -13.26
CA LYS A 56 24.23 5.32 -14.36
C LYS A 56 24.25 6.10 -15.66
N ILE A 57 23.15 6.76 -15.99
CA ILE A 57 23.08 7.59 -17.20
C ILE A 57 24.09 8.74 -17.11
N THR A 58 24.17 9.38 -15.95
CA THR A 58 25.12 10.48 -15.73
C THR A 58 26.57 9.99 -15.86
N ALA A 59 26.84 8.74 -15.44
CA ALA A 59 28.16 8.14 -15.55
C ALA A 59 28.50 7.71 -17.01
N GLY A 60 27.59 7.91 -17.95
CA GLY A 60 27.83 7.60 -19.36
C GLY A 60 27.43 6.19 -19.78
N GLU A 61 26.78 5.44 -18.95
CA GLU A 61 26.30 4.12 -19.31
C GLU A 61 25.09 4.23 -20.24
N LYS A 62 25.18 3.58 -21.38
CA LYS A 62 24.14 3.66 -22.41
C LYS A 62 23.19 2.48 -22.42
N ASN A 63 23.58 1.39 -21.77
CA ASN A 63 22.77 0.17 -21.74
C ASN A 63 22.35 -0.13 -20.32
N LEU A 64 21.05 0.13 -20.05
CA LEU A 64 20.42 -0.27 -18.80
C LEU A 64 19.56 -1.47 -19.11
N SER A 65 19.66 -2.49 -18.31
CA SER A 65 18.95 -3.75 -18.51
C SER A 65 18.12 -4.11 -17.27
N LEU A 66 16.98 -4.75 -17.50
CA LEU A 66 16.21 -5.35 -16.42
C LEU A 66 16.97 -6.47 -15.71
N GLU A 67 18.05 -6.94 -16.33
CA GLU A 67 18.94 -7.94 -15.75
C GLU A 67 19.92 -7.32 -14.75
N ASP A 68 20.02 -5.98 -14.71
CA ASP A 68 20.83 -5.32 -13.68
C ASP A 68 20.31 -5.76 -12.32
N GLU A 69 21.23 -6.21 -11.46
CA GLU A 69 20.90 -6.82 -10.19
C GLU A 69 20.10 -5.88 -9.28
N LYS A 70 20.49 -4.60 -9.21
CA LYS A 70 19.79 -3.63 -8.37
C LYS A 70 18.41 -3.30 -8.92
N ILE A 71 18.30 -3.14 -10.22
CA ILE A 71 17.00 -2.88 -10.87
C ILE A 71 16.09 -4.07 -10.65
N SER A 72 16.58 -5.27 -10.90
CA SER A 72 15.83 -6.51 -10.72
C SER A 72 15.37 -6.68 -9.28
N GLU A 73 16.25 -6.40 -8.31
CA GLU A 73 15.94 -6.51 -6.90
C GLU A 73 14.81 -5.54 -6.49
N HIS A 74 14.89 -4.27 -6.91
CA HIS A 74 13.85 -3.30 -6.59
C HIS A 74 12.52 -3.64 -7.24
N ILE A 75 12.54 -4.13 -8.47
CA ILE A 75 11.32 -4.57 -9.16
C ILE A 75 10.67 -5.73 -8.40
N LYS A 76 11.47 -6.68 -7.94
CA LYS A 76 10.99 -7.80 -7.16
C LYS A 76 10.32 -7.32 -5.87
N ILE A 77 10.96 -6.40 -5.16
CA ILE A 77 10.40 -5.83 -3.93
C ILE A 77 9.07 -5.12 -4.22
N ILE A 78 9.02 -4.31 -5.26
CA ILE A 78 7.80 -3.60 -5.63
C ILE A 78 6.67 -4.58 -5.96
N ASN A 79 6.97 -5.65 -6.69
CA ASN A 79 5.98 -6.66 -7.02
C ASN A 79 5.46 -7.37 -5.76
N GLU A 80 6.35 -7.70 -4.82
CA GLU A 80 5.95 -8.29 -3.54
C GLU A 80 5.07 -7.35 -2.73
N LEU A 81 5.40 -6.06 -2.70
CA LEU A 81 4.60 -5.05 -2.02
C LEU A 81 3.22 -4.90 -2.67
N ASN A 82 3.16 -4.91 -4.00
CA ASN A 82 1.88 -4.85 -4.71
C ASN A 82 1.00 -6.08 -4.42
N ASP A 83 1.60 -7.25 -4.35
CA ASP A 83 0.89 -8.49 -4.00
C ASP A 83 0.32 -8.40 -2.57
N SER A 84 1.10 -7.86 -1.65
CA SER A 84 0.65 -7.65 -0.27
C SER A 84 -0.51 -6.67 -0.20
N ILE A 85 -0.45 -5.58 -0.97
CA ILE A 85 -1.53 -4.59 -1.04
C ILE A 85 -2.80 -5.24 -1.59
N LYS A 86 -2.67 -6.01 -2.65
CA LYS A 86 -3.81 -6.70 -3.25
C LYS A 86 -4.46 -7.65 -2.24
N SER A 87 -3.65 -8.42 -1.53
CA SER A 87 -4.14 -9.34 -0.51
C SER A 87 -4.90 -8.61 0.59
N LYS A 88 -4.39 -7.47 1.04
CA LYS A 88 -5.05 -6.66 2.07
C LYS A 88 -6.35 -6.03 1.57
N ARG A 89 -6.38 -5.59 0.32
CA ARG A 89 -7.61 -5.09 -0.29
C ARG A 89 -8.68 -6.17 -0.39
N ASP A 90 -8.27 -7.39 -0.71
CA ASP A 90 -9.18 -8.53 -0.75
C ASP A 90 -9.73 -8.83 0.64
N GLU A 91 -8.90 -8.75 1.68
CA GLU A 91 -9.35 -8.92 3.06
C GLU A 91 -10.37 -7.84 3.46
N ILE A 92 -10.13 -6.60 3.04
CA ILE A 92 -11.08 -5.51 3.30
C ILE A 92 -12.42 -5.81 2.64
N GLU A 93 -12.41 -6.29 1.40
CA GLU A 93 -13.64 -6.64 0.70
C GLU A 93 -14.42 -7.74 1.44
N VAL A 94 -13.73 -8.75 1.94
CA VAL A 94 -14.35 -9.80 2.74
C VAL A 94 -15.00 -9.22 3.98
N LEU A 95 -14.31 -8.32 4.69
CA LEU A 95 -14.84 -7.70 5.89
C LEU A 95 -16.07 -6.83 5.61
N ARG A 96 -16.06 -6.13 4.48
CA ARG A 96 -17.19 -5.28 4.08
C ARG A 96 -18.43 -6.09 3.73
N LYS A 97 -18.25 -7.32 3.25
CA LYS A 97 -19.35 -8.18 2.81
C LYS A 97 -19.93 -9.03 3.94
N LYS A 98 -19.37 -8.96 5.14
CA LYS A 98 -19.91 -9.72 6.27
C LYS A 98 -21.31 -9.23 6.60
N PRO A 99 -22.27 -10.15 6.80
CA PRO A 99 -23.60 -9.74 7.22
C PRO A 99 -23.57 -9.11 8.61
N VAL A 100 -24.40 -8.09 8.78
CA VAL A 100 -24.54 -7.39 10.05
C VAL A 100 -25.68 -8.08 10.81
N ASP A 101 -25.36 -8.86 11.80
CA ASP A 101 -26.35 -9.49 12.68
C ASP A 101 -26.42 -8.81 14.03
#